data_505bc6f55dcf8cb9778ef4514cea12e5
#
_entry.id   505bc6f55dcf8cb9778ef4514cea12e5
#
_cell.length_a   1.000
_cell.length_b   1.000
_cell.length_c   1.000
_cell.angle_alpha   90.00
_cell.angle_beta   90.00
_cell.angle_gamma   90.00
#
_symmetry.space_group_name_H-M   'P 1'
#
loop_
_entity.id
_entity.type
_entity.pdbx_description
1 polymer ?
#
loop_
_entity_poly.entity_id
_entity_poly.type
_entity_poly.pdbx_seq_one_letter_code
_entity_poly.pdbx_strand_id
1 'polypeptide(L)'
;MSEIQLKYGCNPNQKPSRIYMEDGSELPVKVLNGRPGYINFLDAFNGWQLVKELKEATGLPAATSFKHVSPAGAAVGLPLDDTLAKIYWVDDLGELSPLACAYARARGADRMSSFGDFISLSDVCDADTARLIKREVSDGVIAPGYTEEAFKILMEKKKGAYNILEIDPNYQPAPLEKKQVYGITFEQGRNELDVNAGLLDNIVTDNKEIPESALIDMKISLIVLKYTQSNSVCYVKNGQAIGIGAGQQSRIHCTRLAGSKADNWFLRQSPKVMGLQFVDGLGRADRDNAIDVYIGDEYEDVLAEGVWQKNFKVKPEVFTREEKRAWLNGMTDVTVGSDAFFPFSDNIERAHKSGVKYIAQPGGSVRDDAVIECCNKYNMVMAFTGIRLFHH
;
A
#
# COMPACT_ATOMS: atom_id res chain seq x y z
N MET A 1 2.43 5.44 30.42
CA MET A 1 0.97 5.17 30.56
C MET A 1 0.75 3.72 30.18
N SER A 2 0.20 2.89 31.06
CA SER A 2 0.05 1.44 30.85
C SER A 2 -1.22 1.05 30.06
N GLU A 3 -2.19 1.93 29.96
CA GLU A 3 -3.41 1.71 29.17
C GLU A 3 -4.03 2.99 28.62
N ILE A 4 -4.81 2.87 27.55
CA ILE A 4 -5.64 3.94 26.98
C ILE A 4 -7.08 3.41 26.86
N GLN A 5 -8.03 4.10 27.51
CA GLN A 5 -9.45 3.83 27.34
C GLN A 5 -9.93 4.36 25.99
N LEU A 6 -10.67 3.54 25.26
CA LEU A 6 -11.22 3.88 23.95
C LEU A 6 -12.74 4.11 24.04
N LYS A 7 -13.25 4.88 23.10
CA LYS A 7 -14.69 5.18 23.05
C LYS A 7 -15.55 3.92 22.83
N TYR A 8 -15.06 3.02 21.99
CA TYR A 8 -15.62 1.70 21.66
C TYR A 8 -14.58 0.87 20.91
N GLY A 9 -14.85 -0.41 20.69
CA GLY A 9 -14.00 -1.32 19.90
C GLY A 9 -14.14 -1.10 18.40
N CYS A 10 -14.26 -2.18 17.62
CA CYS A 10 -14.49 -2.04 16.17
C CYS A 10 -15.82 -1.35 15.85
N ASN A 11 -16.83 -1.53 16.67
CA ASN A 11 -18.16 -0.97 16.48
C ASN A 11 -18.68 -0.24 17.74
N PRO A 12 -19.60 0.76 17.60
CA PRO A 12 -20.08 1.55 18.71
C PRO A 12 -20.74 0.79 19.87
N ASN A 13 -21.26 -0.41 19.60
CA ASN A 13 -21.85 -1.30 20.60
C ASN A 13 -20.83 -2.15 21.35
N GLN A 14 -19.59 -2.21 20.88
CA GLN A 14 -18.52 -3.01 21.52
C GLN A 14 -17.83 -2.20 22.62
N LYS A 15 -18.43 -2.20 23.80
CA LYS A 15 -17.96 -1.50 25.01
C LYS A 15 -17.95 -2.46 26.21
N PRO A 16 -17.01 -2.29 27.17
CA PRO A 16 -15.91 -1.31 27.20
C PRO A 16 -14.82 -1.64 26.16
N SER A 17 -13.91 -0.69 25.90
CA SER A 17 -12.77 -0.87 24.98
C SER A 17 -11.54 -0.14 25.51
N ARG A 18 -10.38 -0.78 25.41
CA ARG A 18 -9.07 -0.23 25.79
C ARG A 18 -7.94 -0.91 25.04
N ILE A 19 -6.80 -0.25 25.02
CA ILE A 19 -5.51 -0.88 24.68
C ILE A 19 -4.60 -0.82 25.91
N TYR A 20 -3.81 -1.87 26.13
CA TYR A 20 -2.91 -1.98 27.28
C TYR A 20 -1.83 -3.01 27.03
N MET A 21 -0.75 -2.97 27.81
CA MET A 21 0.29 -4.00 27.82
C MET A 21 -0.11 -5.10 28.81
N GLU A 22 -0.09 -6.36 28.36
CA GLU A 22 -0.51 -7.52 29.17
C GLU A 22 0.38 -7.71 30.42
N ASP A 23 1.67 -7.37 30.31
CA ASP A 23 2.65 -7.42 31.39
C ASP A 23 2.60 -6.20 32.34
N GLY A 24 1.70 -5.25 32.09
CA GLY A 24 1.54 -4.02 32.87
C GLY A 24 2.60 -2.95 32.60
N SER A 25 3.50 -3.16 31.65
CA SER A 25 4.48 -2.14 31.25
C SER A 25 3.81 -0.92 30.59
N GLU A 26 4.58 0.11 30.33
CA GLU A 26 4.08 1.28 29.61
C GLU A 26 3.87 0.95 28.12
N LEU A 27 2.84 1.57 27.53
CA LEU A 27 2.60 1.50 26.10
C LEU A 27 3.77 2.10 25.32
N PRO A 28 4.27 1.45 24.27
CA PRO A 28 5.35 1.98 23.43
C PRO A 28 4.90 3.13 22.51
N VAL A 29 3.70 3.63 22.69
CA VAL A 29 3.08 4.69 21.90
C VAL A 29 2.55 5.81 22.79
N LYS A 30 2.71 7.06 22.32
CA LYS A 30 2.11 8.24 22.93
C LYS A 30 1.13 8.87 21.96
N VAL A 31 -0.02 9.26 22.43
CA VAL A 31 -0.98 10.11 21.70
C VAL A 31 -0.59 11.56 21.93
N LEU A 32 0.04 12.19 20.95
CA LEU A 32 0.45 13.59 21.04
C LEU A 32 -0.74 14.53 20.78
N ASN A 33 -1.67 14.10 19.93
CA ASN A 33 -2.90 14.84 19.64
C ASN A 33 -4.01 13.93 19.17
N GLY A 34 -5.26 14.36 19.30
CA GLY A 34 -6.44 13.65 18.84
C GLY A 34 -6.97 12.60 19.83
N ARG A 35 -7.86 11.77 19.35
CA ARG A 35 -8.46 10.63 20.09
C ARG A 35 -8.62 9.44 19.15
N PRO A 36 -7.54 8.72 18.84
CA PRO A 36 -7.60 7.59 17.93
C PRO A 36 -8.50 6.48 18.48
N GLY A 37 -9.26 5.87 17.58
CA GLY A 37 -10.13 4.74 17.90
C GLY A 37 -9.41 3.40 17.79
N TYR A 38 -10.12 2.33 18.07
CA TYR A 38 -9.62 0.95 18.07
C TYR A 38 -8.99 0.58 16.73
N ILE A 39 -9.69 0.83 15.60
CA ILE A 39 -9.18 0.51 14.25
C ILE A 39 -7.98 1.39 13.90
N ASN A 40 -7.96 2.66 14.33
CA ASN A 40 -6.83 3.54 14.10
C ASN A 40 -5.53 2.99 14.72
N PHE A 41 -5.60 2.42 15.93
CA PHE A 41 -4.44 1.78 16.56
C PHE A 41 -4.04 0.49 15.85
N LEU A 42 -4.98 -0.32 15.37
CA LEU A 42 -4.65 -1.50 14.56
C LEU A 42 -3.92 -1.10 13.28
N ASP A 43 -4.41 -0.09 12.56
CA ASP A 43 -3.77 0.43 11.36
C ASP A 43 -2.37 1.00 11.67
N ALA A 44 -2.27 1.80 12.75
CA ALA A 44 -1.02 2.42 13.17
C ALA A 44 0.07 1.40 13.49
N PHE A 45 -0.24 0.36 14.28
CA PHE A 45 0.76 -0.60 14.71
C PHE A 45 1.16 -1.58 13.61
N ASN A 46 0.24 -2.00 12.74
CA ASN A 46 0.58 -2.81 11.59
C ASN A 46 1.39 -2.00 10.56
N GLY A 47 0.98 -0.76 10.30
CA GLY A 47 1.70 0.13 9.40
C GLY A 47 3.09 0.48 9.90
N TRP A 48 3.28 0.71 11.21
CA TRP A 48 4.58 0.96 11.81
C TRP A 48 5.56 -0.21 11.60
N GLN A 49 5.11 -1.43 11.86
CA GLN A 49 5.93 -2.63 11.65
C GLN A 49 6.37 -2.74 10.18
N LEU A 50 5.43 -2.52 9.25
CA LEU A 50 5.69 -2.56 7.81
C LEU A 50 6.77 -1.54 7.40
N VAL A 51 6.64 -0.27 7.78
CA VAL A 51 7.61 0.76 7.37
C VAL A 51 8.97 0.59 8.05
N LYS A 52 9.02 0.08 9.28
CA LYS A 52 10.25 -0.27 9.97
C LYS A 52 11.02 -1.34 9.20
N GLU A 53 10.36 -2.43 8.82
CA GLU A 53 10.98 -3.49 8.02
C GLU A 53 11.40 -3.02 6.62
N LEU A 54 10.60 -2.18 5.95
CA LEU A 54 10.98 -1.61 4.65
C LEU A 54 12.27 -0.79 4.76
N LYS A 55 12.40 0.04 5.78
CA LYS A 55 13.62 0.81 6.02
C LYS A 55 14.82 -0.08 6.33
N GLU A 56 14.65 -1.08 7.18
CA GLU A 56 15.70 -2.05 7.52
C GLU A 56 16.16 -2.84 6.29
N ALA A 57 15.23 -3.25 5.43
CA ALA A 57 15.52 -4.05 4.23
C ALA A 57 16.17 -3.25 3.09
N THR A 58 15.87 -1.95 2.97
CA THR A 58 16.27 -1.13 1.81
C THR A 58 17.25 0.00 2.14
N GLY A 59 17.36 0.38 3.42
CA GLY A 59 18.14 1.55 3.86
C GLY A 59 17.48 2.90 3.52
N LEU A 60 16.29 2.91 2.93
CA LEU A 60 15.58 4.11 2.49
C LEU A 60 14.44 4.46 3.46
N PRO A 61 14.12 5.75 3.64
CA PRO A 61 12.89 6.14 4.33
C PRO A 61 11.67 5.48 3.67
N ALA A 62 10.71 5.07 4.49
CA ALA A 62 9.53 4.36 4.03
C ALA A 62 8.24 4.95 4.62
N ALA A 63 7.16 4.82 3.87
CA ALA A 63 5.82 5.19 4.30
C ALA A 63 4.77 4.19 3.83
N THR A 64 3.67 4.11 4.55
CA THR A 64 2.49 3.34 4.13
C THR A 64 1.19 4.11 4.38
N SER A 65 0.23 3.87 3.52
CA SER A 65 -1.17 4.27 3.67
C SER A 65 -1.94 3.02 4.09
N PHE A 66 -2.47 3.00 5.29
CA PHE A 66 -3.15 1.85 5.89
C PHE A 66 -4.65 2.10 6.04
N LYS A 67 -5.46 1.11 5.75
CA LYS A 67 -6.91 1.19 5.91
C LYS A 67 -7.52 -0.20 6.09
N HIS A 68 -8.43 -0.34 7.07
CA HIS A 68 -9.06 -1.62 7.39
C HIS A 68 -8.06 -2.76 7.65
N VAL A 69 -7.01 -2.44 8.40
CA VAL A 69 -5.95 -3.38 8.83
C VAL A 69 -5.22 -4.04 7.65
N SER A 70 -5.09 -3.30 6.55
CA SER A 70 -4.27 -3.69 5.39
C SER A 70 -3.67 -2.45 4.71
N PRO A 71 -2.49 -2.54 4.10
CA PRO A 71 -1.93 -1.44 3.35
C PRO A 71 -2.73 -1.22 2.05
N ALA A 72 -3.15 0.02 1.81
CA ALA A 72 -3.63 0.47 0.51
C ALA A 72 -2.45 0.77 -0.43
N GLY A 73 -1.31 1.16 0.15
CA GLY A 73 -0.05 1.38 -0.54
C GLY A 73 1.10 1.45 0.44
N ALA A 74 2.30 1.15 -0.05
CA ALA A 74 3.56 1.24 0.68
C ALA A 74 4.68 1.57 -0.29
N ALA A 75 5.66 2.37 0.13
CA ALA A 75 6.76 2.77 -0.73
C ALA A 75 7.98 3.20 0.06
N VAL A 76 9.13 3.20 -0.63
CA VAL A 76 10.38 3.80 -0.16
C VAL A 76 10.63 5.15 -0.83
N GLY A 77 11.47 5.97 -0.22
CA GLY A 77 11.69 7.36 -0.57
C GLY A 77 12.56 7.59 -1.80
N LEU A 78 12.12 7.10 -2.97
CA LEU A 78 12.73 7.43 -4.25
C LEU A 78 12.15 8.72 -4.83
N PRO A 79 12.94 9.54 -5.55
CA PRO A 79 12.45 10.77 -6.17
C PRO A 79 11.26 10.55 -7.09
N LEU A 80 10.38 11.52 -7.19
CA LEU A 80 9.27 11.54 -8.15
C LEU A 80 9.74 12.16 -9.47
N ASP A 81 9.33 11.57 -10.59
CA ASP A 81 9.37 12.27 -11.87
C ASP A 81 8.17 13.21 -12.03
N ASP A 82 8.17 14.03 -13.08
CA ASP A 82 7.10 15.02 -13.33
C ASP A 82 5.73 14.36 -13.52
N THR A 83 5.67 13.17 -14.09
CA THR A 83 4.43 12.43 -14.31
C THR A 83 3.84 11.96 -12.99
N LEU A 84 4.66 11.32 -12.15
CA LEU A 84 4.24 10.87 -10.82
C LEU A 84 3.86 12.05 -9.92
N ALA A 85 4.62 13.14 -9.96
CA ALA A 85 4.27 14.35 -9.21
C ALA A 85 2.89 14.88 -9.56
N LYS A 86 2.54 14.91 -10.87
CA LYS A 86 1.23 15.34 -11.36
C LYS A 86 0.10 14.41 -10.93
N ILE A 87 0.23 13.10 -11.16
CA ILE A 87 -0.83 12.13 -10.81
C ILE A 87 -1.03 11.98 -9.31
N TYR A 88 -0.03 12.34 -8.49
CA TYR A 88 -0.11 12.35 -7.03
C TYR A 88 -0.52 13.71 -6.45
N TRP A 89 -0.76 14.70 -7.32
CA TRP A 89 -1.17 16.05 -6.93
C TRP A 89 -0.15 16.76 -6.03
N VAL A 90 1.14 16.58 -6.31
CA VAL A 90 2.25 17.17 -5.53
C VAL A 90 3.20 18.01 -6.37
N ASP A 91 2.91 18.21 -7.65
CA ASP A 91 3.70 18.99 -8.61
C ASP A 91 3.82 20.48 -8.26
N ASP A 92 2.95 20.98 -7.38
CA ASP A 92 2.96 22.35 -6.85
C ASP A 92 3.76 22.52 -5.56
N LEU A 93 4.32 21.44 -4.99
CA LEU A 93 5.03 21.48 -3.70
C LEU A 93 6.56 21.68 -3.82
N GLY A 94 7.09 21.72 -5.05
CA GLY A 94 8.54 21.79 -5.28
C GLY A 94 9.26 20.48 -4.97
N GLU A 95 10.54 20.56 -4.62
CA GLU A 95 11.34 19.40 -4.25
C GLU A 95 10.87 18.85 -2.89
N LEU A 96 10.57 17.56 -2.87
CA LEU A 96 10.10 16.86 -1.67
C LEU A 96 11.25 16.10 -1.00
N SER A 97 11.24 16.05 0.33
CA SER A 97 12.13 15.18 1.09
C SER A 97 11.92 13.70 0.72
N PRO A 98 12.93 12.82 0.94
CA PRO A 98 12.77 11.39 0.68
C PRO A 98 11.58 10.77 1.42
N LEU A 99 11.30 11.19 2.65
CA LEU A 99 10.14 10.70 3.41
C LEU A 99 8.81 11.17 2.80
N ALA A 100 8.75 12.43 2.34
CA ALA A 100 7.59 12.96 1.63
C ALA A 100 7.37 12.23 0.30
N CYS A 101 8.44 11.92 -0.45
CA CYS A 101 8.38 11.09 -1.65
C CYS A 101 7.83 9.69 -1.35
N ALA A 102 8.27 9.06 -0.26
CA ALA A 102 7.75 7.75 0.17
C ALA A 102 6.24 7.80 0.41
N TYR A 103 5.75 8.81 1.13
CA TYR A 103 4.31 8.92 1.39
C TYR A 103 3.52 9.30 0.13
N ALA A 104 4.01 10.20 -0.70
CA ALA A 104 3.37 10.52 -1.98
C ALA A 104 3.19 9.27 -2.85
N ARG A 105 4.21 8.41 -2.92
CA ARG A 105 4.16 7.12 -3.63
C ARG A 105 3.21 6.11 -2.98
N ALA A 106 3.29 5.96 -1.66
CA ALA A 106 2.45 5.02 -0.93
C ALA A 106 0.96 5.35 -1.09
N ARG A 107 0.59 6.62 -0.91
CA ARG A 107 -0.79 7.09 -1.10
C ARG A 107 -1.19 7.12 -2.57
N GLY A 108 -0.27 7.52 -3.44
CA GLY A 108 -0.52 7.78 -4.85
C GLY A 108 -0.85 6.53 -5.66
N ALA A 109 -0.40 5.36 -5.21
CA ALA A 109 -0.63 4.10 -5.91
C ALA A 109 -2.11 3.73 -6.00
N ASP A 110 -2.87 3.96 -4.92
CA ASP A 110 -4.31 3.71 -4.85
C ASP A 110 -4.98 4.86 -4.07
N ARG A 111 -5.23 5.96 -4.75
CA ARG A 111 -5.77 7.18 -4.14
C ARG A 111 -7.21 6.99 -3.65
N MET A 112 -7.96 6.07 -4.24
CA MET A 112 -9.33 5.76 -3.82
C MET A 112 -9.33 5.03 -2.48
N SER A 113 -8.54 3.97 -2.33
CA SER A 113 -8.43 3.22 -1.08
C SER A 113 -7.74 4.02 0.03
N SER A 114 -6.85 4.95 -0.32
CA SER A 114 -6.11 5.80 0.64
C SER A 114 -6.93 6.97 1.19
N PHE A 115 -8.13 7.21 0.70
CA PHE A 115 -9.02 8.24 1.26
C PHE A 115 -9.45 7.88 2.68
N GLY A 116 -9.05 8.68 3.67
CA GLY A 116 -9.29 8.38 5.08
C GLY A 116 -8.35 7.33 5.67
N ASP A 117 -7.12 7.23 5.15
CA ASP A 117 -6.08 6.32 5.62
C ASP A 117 -5.53 6.66 7.02
N PHE A 118 -4.81 5.71 7.60
CA PHE A 118 -3.87 5.95 8.69
C PHE A 118 -2.44 5.82 8.14
N ILE A 119 -1.61 6.83 8.39
CA ILE A 119 -0.28 6.96 7.80
C ILE A 119 0.77 6.44 8.76
N SER A 120 1.72 5.63 8.29
CA SER A 120 2.90 5.26 9.07
C SER A 120 4.17 5.70 8.35
N LEU A 121 5.10 6.27 9.12
CA LEU A 121 6.36 6.82 8.63
C LEU A 121 7.52 6.16 9.37
N SER A 122 8.55 5.71 8.66
CA SER A 122 9.72 5.04 9.24
C SER A 122 10.68 5.98 9.98
N ASP A 123 10.58 7.27 9.70
CA ASP A 123 11.49 8.31 10.17
C ASP A 123 10.73 9.47 10.84
N VAL A 124 11.48 10.35 11.50
CA VAL A 124 10.93 11.59 12.04
C VAL A 124 10.22 12.37 10.94
N CYS A 125 8.95 12.67 11.17
CA CYS A 125 8.14 13.42 10.20
C CYS A 125 8.70 14.83 10.05
N ASP A 126 9.10 15.18 8.83
CA ASP A 126 9.60 16.50 8.47
C ASP A 126 8.47 17.43 7.96
N ALA A 127 8.80 18.69 7.72
CA ALA A 127 7.84 19.70 7.29
C ALA A 127 7.23 19.40 5.91
N ASP A 128 8.02 18.86 4.97
CA ASP A 128 7.53 18.54 3.62
C ASP A 128 6.48 17.43 3.69
N THR A 129 6.78 16.38 4.45
CA THR A 129 5.83 15.28 4.70
C THR A 129 4.56 15.79 5.38
N ALA A 130 4.70 16.65 6.39
CA ALA A 130 3.55 17.23 7.09
C ALA A 130 2.68 18.11 6.17
N ARG A 131 3.28 18.90 5.27
CA ARG A 131 2.55 19.71 4.27
C ARG A 131 1.74 18.83 3.33
N LEU A 132 2.32 17.71 2.88
CA LEU A 132 1.61 16.73 2.04
C LEU A 132 0.45 16.11 2.82
N ILE A 133 0.68 15.62 4.04
CA ILE A 133 -0.36 15.04 4.89
C ILE A 133 -1.50 16.05 5.15
N LYS A 134 -1.17 17.31 5.41
CA LYS A 134 -2.16 18.36 5.71
C LYS A 134 -3.21 18.51 4.62
N ARG A 135 -2.81 18.37 3.36
CA ARG A 135 -3.70 18.58 2.20
C ARG A 135 -4.55 17.36 1.81
N GLU A 136 -4.25 16.18 2.37
CA GLU A 136 -4.96 14.95 2.06
C GLU A 136 -5.97 14.56 3.14
N VAL A 137 -7.00 13.78 2.79
CA VAL A 137 -7.96 13.25 3.76
C VAL A 137 -7.38 11.99 4.38
N SER A 138 -7.03 12.07 5.66
CA SER A 138 -6.48 10.97 6.45
C SER A 138 -6.99 11.01 7.89
N ASP A 139 -6.94 9.89 8.61
CA ASP A 139 -7.43 9.80 9.99
C ASP A 139 -6.36 10.10 11.03
N GLY A 140 -5.11 9.80 10.72
CA GLY A 140 -4.00 10.03 11.63
C GLY A 140 -2.66 9.62 11.03
N VAL A 141 -1.61 9.84 11.82
CA VAL A 141 -0.23 9.50 11.48
C VAL A 141 0.50 8.96 12.70
N ILE A 142 1.36 7.96 12.48
CA ILE A 142 2.32 7.44 13.45
C ILE A 142 3.73 7.57 12.90
N ALA A 143 4.65 8.06 13.73
CA ALA A 143 6.07 8.21 13.40
C ALA A 143 6.91 8.09 14.67
N PRO A 144 8.24 7.85 14.57
CA PRO A 144 9.13 7.83 15.72
C PRO A 144 9.37 9.22 16.33
N GLY A 145 8.88 10.28 15.69
CA GLY A 145 8.97 11.67 16.15
C GLY A 145 8.50 12.63 15.07
N TYR A 146 8.51 13.91 15.41
CA TYR A 146 8.06 15.01 14.55
C TYR A 146 9.00 16.19 14.75
N THR A 147 9.41 16.86 13.65
CA THR A 147 10.05 18.17 13.79
C THR A 147 9.05 19.17 14.37
N GLU A 148 9.53 20.23 15.01
CA GLU A 148 8.64 21.26 15.57
C GLU A 148 7.72 21.88 14.52
N GLU A 149 8.25 22.14 13.31
CA GLU A 149 7.50 22.66 12.18
C GLU A 149 6.43 21.66 11.70
N ALA A 150 6.81 20.39 11.52
CA ALA A 150 5.89 19.33 11.11
C ALA A 150 4.73 19.18 12.10
N PHE A 151 5.04 19.16 13.38
CA PHE A 151 4.01 19.06 14.43
C PHE A 151 3.02 20.24 14.39
N LYS A 152 3.52 21.47 14.24
CA LYS A 152 2.67 22.66 14.09
C LYS A 152 1.74 22.55 12.88
N ILE A 153 2.26 22.12 11.73
CA ILE A 153 1.47 21.94 10.49
C ILE A 153 0.35 20.91 10.70
N LEU A 154 0.68 19.77 11.33
CA LEU A 154 -0.30 18.69 11.56
C LEU A 154 -1.36 19.08 12.61
N MET A 155 -1.01 19.88 13.59
CA MET A 155 -1.96 20.39 14.60
C MET A 155 -3.08 21.27 14.02
N GLU A 156 -2.86 21.90 12.86
CA GLU A 156 -3.90 22.67 12.17
C GLU A 156 -4.92 21.81 11.44
N LYS A 157 -4.62 20.53 11.20
CA LYS A 157 -5.48 19.60 10.49
C LYS A 157 -6.70 19.21 11.34
N LYS A 158 -7.87 18.98 10.69
CA LYS A 158 -9.14 18.62 11.36
C LYS A 158 -9.50 19.59 12.51
N LYS A 159 -9.22 20.89 12.32
CA LYS A 159 -9.47 21.92 13.34
C LYS A 159 -8.81 21.60 14.70
N GLY A 160 -7.59 21.05 14.66
CA GLY A 160 -6.85 20.68 15.86
C GLY A 160 -7.14 19.28 16.43
N ALA A 161 -7.97 18.49 15.76
CA ALA A 161 -8.37 17.15 16.25
C ALA A 161 -7.71 15.99 15.46
N TYR A 162 -6.68 16.25 14.67
CA TYR A 162 -5.98 15.23 13.91
C TYR A 162 -5.22 14.26 14.83
N ASN A 163 -5.28 12.96 14.56
CA ASN A 163 -4.59 11.96 15.38
C ASN A 163 -3.09 11.96 15.05
N ILE A 164 -2.26 12.25 16.05
CA ILE A 164 -0.80 12.27 15.93
C ILE A 164 -0.25 11.33 17.01
N LEU A 165 0.41 10.24 16.57
CA LEU A 165 1.00 9.23 17.43
C LEU A 165 2.52 9.23 17.33
N GLU A 166 3.20 9.15 18.47
CA GLU A 166 4.65 8.92 18.55
C GLU A 166 4.90 7.51 19.06
N ILE A 167 5.67 6.73 18.31
CA ILE A 167 6.06 5.36 18.66
C ILE A 167 7.51 5.33 19.14
N ASP A 168 7.81 4.52 20.16
CA ASP A 168 9.19 4.20 20.52
C ASP A 168 9.81 3.28 19.45
N PRO A 169 10.77 3.75 18.63
CA PRO A 169 11.37 2.95 17.57
C PRO A 169 12.22 1.79 18.09
N ASN A 170 12.62 1.83 19.36
CA ASN A 170 13.45 0.79 19.99
C ASN A 170 12.62 -0.32 20.66
N TYR A 171 11.31 -0.12 20.77
CA TYR A 171 10.46 -1.14 21.37
C TYR A 171 10.49 -2.43 20.55
N GLN A 172 10.67 -3.54 21.26
CA GLN A 172 10.62 -4.90 20.71
C GLN A 172 9.45 -5.63 21.36
N PRO A 173 8.45 -6.07 20.60
CA PRO A 173 7.35 -6.87 21.14
C PRO A 173 7.82 -8.23 21.63
N ALA A 174 7.03 -8.85 22.52
CA ALA A 174 7.28 -10.21 22.97
C ALA A 174 7.35 -11.20 21.78
N PRO A 175 8.16 -12.28 21.89
CA PRO A 175 8.33 -13.24 20.79
C PRO A 175 7.08 -14.07 20.49
N LEU A 176 6.11 -14.08 21.40
CA LEU A 176 4.82 -14.76 21.24
C LEU A 176 3.70 -13.71 21.10
N GLU A 177 2.81 -13.95 20.16
CA GLU A 177 1.60 -13.16 19.97
C GLU A 177 0.35 -14.00 20.24
N LYS A 178 -0.70 -13.35 20.72
CA LYS A 178 -1.95 -13.99 21.11
C LYS A 178 -3.15 -13.37 20.39
N LYS A 179 -4.10 -14.21 20.04
CA LYS A 179 -5.39 -13.82 19.49
C LYS A 179 -6.50 -14.62 20.17
N GLN A 180 -7.61 -13.99 20.49
CA GLN A 180 -8.77 -14.66 21.06
C GLN A 180 -9.92 -14.74 20.05
N VAL A 181 -10.46 -15.95 19.91
CA VAL A 181 -11.67 -16.20 19.12
C VAL A 181 -12.59 -17.09 19.94
N TYR A 182 -13.81 -16.66 20.17
CA TYR A 182 -14.81 -17.40 20.95
C TYR A 182 -14.33 -17.78 22.37
N GLY A 183 -13.51 -16.90 23.00
CA GLY A 183 -12.91 -17.16 24.31
C GLY A 183 -11.71 -18.12 24.31
N ILE A 184 -11.36 -18.71 23.17
CA ILE A 184 -10.20 -19.57 23.01
C ILE A 184 -9.01 -18.68 22.60
N THR A 185 -7.90 -18.81 23.33
CA THR A 185 -6.65 -18.12 23.02
C THR A 185 -5.81 -18.95 22.06
N PHE A 186 -5.46 -18.32 20.93
CA PHE A 186 -4.45 -18.81 20.00
C PHE A 186 -3.14 -18.11 20.33
N GLU A 187 -2.05 -18.87 20.41
CA GLU A 187 -0.71 -18.35 20.67
C GLU A 187 0.25 -18.89 19.62
N GLN A 188 1.07 -18.02 19.07
CA GLN A 188 2.07 -18.38 18.06
C GLN A 188 3.31 -17.50 18.19
N GLY A 189 4.42 -17.95 17.60
CA GLY A 189 5.60 -17.10 17.40
C GLY A 189 5.26 -15.96 16.44
N ARG A 190 5.82 -14.77 16.70
CA ARG A 190 5.71 -13.65 15.76
C ARG A 190 6.38 -13.99 14.44
N ASN A 191 5.88 -13.41 13.35
CA ASN A 191 6.51 -13.52 12.05
C ASN A 191 7.75 -12.61 11.96
N GLU A 192 8.88 -13.10 12.43
CA GLU A 192 10.18 -12.40 12.43
C GLU A 192 11.03 -12.73 11.18
N LEU A 193 10.39 -13.17 10.10
CA LEU A 193 11.06 -13.53 8.86
C LEU A 193 11.83 -12.34 8.30
N ASP A 194 13.15 -12.49 8.18
CA ASP A 194 14.02 -11.53 7.50
C ASP A 194 14.06 -11.80 5.99
N VAL A 195 13.52 -10.88 5.20
CA VAL A 195 13.53 -10.99 3.73
C VAL A 195 14.92 -10.88 3.11
N ASN A 196 15.94 -10.42 3.86
CA ASN A 196 17.34 -10.40 3.43
C ASN A 196 18.07 -11.73 3.64
N ALA A 197 17.46 -12.69 4.32
CA ALA A 197 18.07 -13.99 4.66
C ALA A 197 18.03 -15.02 3.52
N GLY A 198 18.25 -14.60 2.26
CA GLY A 198 18.37 -15.51 1.10
C GLY A 198 17.05 -16.04 0.56
N LEU A 199 15.91 -15.45 0.93
CA LEU A 199 14.57 -15.89 0.48
C LEU A 199 14.39 -15.86 -1.04
N LEU A 200 15.17 -15.05 -1.76
CA LEU A 200 15.06 -14.85 -3.19
C LEU A 200 16.15 -15.58 -4.00
N ASP A 201 16.96 -16.43 -3.34
CA ASP A 201 18.10 -17.10 -3.99
C ASP A 201 17.67 -18.30 -4.87
N ASN A 202 16.51 -18.91 -4.56
CA ASN A 202 16.03 -20.09 -5.29
C ASN A 202 15.21 -19.67 -6.54
N ILE A 203 15.92 -19.31 -7.61
CA ILE A 203 15.28 -18.93 -8.88
C ILE A 203 15.01 -20.21 -9.68
N VAL A 204 13.74 -20.46 -9.99
CA VAL A 204 13.26 -21.72 -10.61
C VAL A 204 13.00 -21.63 -12.11
N THR A 205 12.96 -20.43 -12.69
CA THR A 205 12.76 -20.18 -14.13
C THR A 205 14.07 -20.27 -14.93
N ASP A 206 13.98 -20.36 -16.26
CA ASP A 206 15.16 -20.40 -17.14
C ASP A 206 15.95 -19.08 -17.09
N ASN A 207 15.25 -17.93 -17.14
CA ASN A 207 15.85 -16.63 -16.91
C ASN A 207 16.18 -16.48 -15.42
N LYS A 208 17.44 -16.13 -15.12
CA LYS A 208 17.96 -15.98 -13.75
C LYS A 208 18.33 -14.52 -13.38
N GLU A 209 18.15 -13.59 -14.31
CA GLU A 209 18.65 -12.23 -14.16
C GLU A 209 17.68 -11.38 -13.37
N ILE A 210 18.08 -10.94 -12.17
CA ILE A 210 17.35 -10.01 -11.33
C ILE A 210 18.23 -8.76 -11.12
N PRO A 211 17.92 -7.61 -11.75
CA PRO A 211 18.61 -6.36 -11.46
C PRO A 211 18.32 -5.90 -10.02
N GLU A 212 19.21 -5.10 -9.46
CA GLU A 212 19.11 -4.62 -8.09
C GLU A 212 17.78 -3.92 -7.80
N SER A 213 17.28 -3.11 -8.74
CA SER A 213 15.98 -2.45 -8.61
C SER A 213 14.82 -3.43 -8.47
N ALA A 214 14.83 -4.52 -9.22
CA ALA A 214 13.82 -5.57 -9.12
C ALA A 214 13.97 -6.37 -7.83
N LEU A 215 15.19 -6.60 -7.36
CA LEU A 215 15.42 -7.25 -6.05
C LEU A 215 14.83 -6.43 -4.91
N ILE A 216 14.99 -5.10 -4.95
CA ILE A 216 14.34 -4.19 -3.98
C ILE A 216 12.82 -4.32 -4.07
N ASP A 217 12.25 -4.30 -5.27
CA ASP A 217 10.81 -4.43 -5.48
C ASP A 217 10.27 -5.78 -4.98
N MET A 218 11.02 -6.87 -5.18
CA MET A 218 10.67 -8.19 -4.66
C MET A 218 10.65 -8.20 -3.12
N LYS A 219 11.64 -7.60 -2.47
CA LYS A 219 11.67 -7.45 -1.00
C LYS A 219 10.47 -6.63 -0.51
N ILE A 220 10.17 -5.50 -1.15
CA ILE A 220 9.01 -4.68 -0.81
C ILE A 220 7.73 -5.51 -0.92
N SER A 221 7.55 -6.28 -1.98
CA SER A 221 6.35 -7.11 -2.15
C SER A 221 6.16 -8.10 -1.01
N LEU A 222 7.21 -8.78 -0.57
CA LEU A 222 7.15 -9.74 0.53
C LEU A 222 6.87 -9.08 1.88
N ILE A 223 7.50 -7.94 2.18
CA ILE A 223 7.25 -7.19 3.42
C ILE A 223 5.81 -6.68 3.47
N VAL A 224 5.30 -6.13 2.37
CA VAL A 224 3.90 -5.68 2.27
C VAL A 224 2.93 -6.84 2.56
N LEU A 225 3.21 -8.02 2.02
CA LEU A 225 2.36 -9.21 2.21
C LEU A 225 2.33 -9.71 3.66
N LYS A 226 3.41 -9.54 4.43
CA LYS A 226 3.43 -9.88 5.87
C LYS A 226 2.36 -9.15 6.68
N TYR A 227 1.92 -7.98 6.23
CA TYR A 227 0.97 -7.10 6.91
C TYR A 227 -0.34 -6.91 6.14
N THR A 228 -0.59 -7.75 5.13
CA THR A 228 -1.80 -7.71 4.30
C THR A 228 -2.68 -8.91 4.59
N GLN A 229 -3.96 -8.69 4.87
CA GLN A 229 -4.92 -9.77 5.13
C GLN A 229 -4.97 -10.77 3.97
N SER A 230 -4.80 -12.06 4.27
CA SER A 230 -4.74 -13.14 3.27
C SER A 230 -6.13 -13.49 2.70
N ASN A 231 -6.19 -14.06 1.48
CA ASN A 231 -5.11 -14.15 0.51
C ASN A 231 -4.68 -12.77 0.06
N SER A 232 -3.39 -12.60 -0.15
CA SER A 232 -2.86 -11.31 -0.61
C SER A 232 -1.86 -11.46 -1.76
N VAL A 233 -1.87 -10.48 -2.65
CA VAL A 233 -0.96 -10.33 -3.79
C VAL A 233 -0.57 -8.86 -3.90
N CYS A 234 0.70 -8.58 -4.16
CA CYS A 234 1.23 -7.23 -4.25
C CYS A 234 2.04 -7.05 -5.54
N TYR A 235 1.63 -6.08 -6.36
CA TYR A 235 2.39 -5.60 -7.51
C TYR A 235 3.24 -4.41 -7.11
N VAL A 236 4.52 -4.43 -7.48
CA VAL A 236 5.50 -3.41 -7.09
C VAL A 236 6.26 -2.94 -8.32
N LYS A 237 6.54 -1.64 -8.40
CA LYS A 237 7.39 -1.05 -9.42
C LYS A 237 8.14 0.16 -8.88
N ASN A 238 9.44 0.21 -9.11
CA ASN A 238 10.30 1.35 -8.75
C ASN A 238 10.13 1.79 -7.28
N GLY A 239 10.22 0.86 -6.36
CA GLY A 239 10.21 1.15 -4.92
C GLY A 239 8.84 1.42 -4.32
N GLN A 240 7.75 1.12 -5.03
CA GLN A 240 6.39 1.31 -4.51
C GLN A 240 5.44 0.18 -4.89
N ALA A 241 4.60 -0.22 -3.97
CA ALA A 241 3.44 -1.06 -4.26
C ALA A 241 2.46 -0.27 -5.13
N ILE A 242 2.14 -0.80 -6.31
CA ILE A 242 1.24 -0.16 -7.29
C ILE A 242 -0.13 -0.81 -7.36
N GLY A 243 -0.30 -1.99 -6.74
CA GLY A 243 -1.57 -2.67 -6.61
C GLY A 243 -1.51 -3.76 -5.55
N ILE A 244 -2.37 -3.67 -4.55
CA ILE A 244 -2.46 -4.64 -3.46
C ILE A 244 -3.86 -5.23 -3.44
N GLY A 245 -3.95 -6.55 -3.53
CA GLY A 245 -5.16 -7.32 -3.29
C GLY A 245 -5.10 -7.96 -1.92
N ALA A 246 -6.13 -7.78 -1.12
CA ALA A 246 -6.21 -8.24 0.26
C ALA A 246 -7.51 -8.99 0.54
N GLY A 247 -7.48 -9.96 1.45
CA GLY A 247 -8.66 -10.61 2.01
C GLY A 247 -9.50 -11.43 1.03
N GLN A 248 -8.90 -11.90 -0.06
CA GLN A 248 -9.63 -12.67 -1.07
C GLN A 248 -9.58 -14.17 -0.77
N GLN A 249 -10.72 -14.85 -0.96
CA GLN A 249 -10.82 -16.31 -0.74
C GLN A 249 -10.18 -17.12 -1.87
N SER A 250 -10.09 -16.56 -3.08
CA SER A 250 -9.48 -17.19 -4.24
C SER A 250 -8.19 -16.48 -4.66
N ARG A 251 -7.10 -17.23 -4.88
CA ARG A 251 -5.82 -16.68 -5.36
C ARG A 251 -5.97 -15.90 -6.66
N ILE A 252 -6.67 -16.46 -7.64
CA ILE A 252 -6.84 -15.77 -8.93
C ILE A 252 -7.66 -14.48 -8.80
N HIS A 253 -8.67 -14.43 -7.93
CA HIS A 253 -9.42 -13.19 -7.67
C HIS A 253 -8.52 -12.14 -7.04
N CYS A 254 -7.64 -12.55 -6.13
CA CYS A 254 -6.67 -11.66 -5.51
C CYS A 254 -5.68 -11.10 -6.55
N THR A 255 -5.12 -11.97 -7.40
CA THR A 255 -4.21 -11.59 -8.49
C THR A 255 -4.87 -10.62 -9.47
N ARG A 256 -6.16 -10.84 -9.80
CA ARG A 256 -6.94 -9.93 -10.67
C ARG A 256 -7.16 -8.57 -10.01
N LEU A 257 -7.57 -8.56 -8.74
CA LEU A 257 -7.83 -7.32 -8.00
C LEU A 257 -6.56 -6.47 -7.90
N ALA A 258 -5.46 -7.06 -7.44
CA ALA A 258 -4.18 -6.38 -7.34
C ALA A 258 -3.68 -5.87 -8.70
N GLY A 259 -3.80 -6.71 -9.75
CA GLY A 259 -3.43 -6.35 -11.10
C GLY A 259 -4.29 -5.23 -11.69
N SER A 260 -5.59 -5.21 -11.40
CA SER A 260 -6.49 -4.12 -11.85
C SER A 260 -6.12 -2.79 -11.20
N LYS A 261 -5.71 -2.79 -9.92
CA LYS A 261 -5.20 -1.58 -9.25
C LYS A 261 -3.88 -1.11 -9.86
N ALA A 262 -2.96 -2.03 -10.17
CA ALA A 262 -1.71 -1.71 -10.86
C ALA A 262 -1.96 -1.13 -12.27
N ASP A 263 -2.90 -1.71 -13.02
CA ASP A 263 -3.33 -1.20 -14.32
C ASP A 263 -3.88 0.23 -14.20
N ASN A 264 -4.76 0.50 -13.23
CA ASN A 264 -5.30 1.83 -12.97
C ASN A 264 -4.22 2.86 -12.64
N TRP A 265 -3.22 2.48 -11.81
CA TRP A 265 -2.08 3.33 -11.52
C TRP A 265 -1.34 3.75 -12.81
N PHE A 266 -1.12 2.81 -13.73
CA PHE A 266 -0.43 3.11 -14.99
C PHE A 266 -1.32 3.87 -15.98
N LEU A 267 -2.61 3.55 -16.05
CA LEU A 267 -3.58 4.27 -16.90
C LEU A 267 -3.72 5.75 -16.51
N ARG A 268 -3.59 6.07 -15.21
CA ARG A 268 -3.60 7.46 -14.73
C ARG A 268 -2.46 8.31 -15.32
N GLN A 269 -1.37 7.68 -15.76
CA GLN A 269 -0.21 8.33 -16.38
C GLN A 269 -0.40 8.57 -17.89
N SER A 270 -1.47 8.05 -18.50
CA SER A 270 -1.71 8.22 -19.92
C SER A 270 -2.00 9.68 -20.27
N PRO A 271 -1.57 10.15 -21.46
CA PRO A 271 -1.89 11.51 -21.91
C PRO A 271 -3.39 11.81 -21.89
N LYS A 272 -4.23 10.81 -22.15
CA LYS A 272 -5.68 10.94 -22.16
C LYS A 272 -6.25 11.28 -20.78
N VAL A 273 -5.73 10.66 -19.73
CA VAL A 273 -6.12 10.92 -18.33
C VAL A 273 -5.47 12.21 -17.82
N MET A 274 -4.18 12.40 -18.09
CA MET A 274 -3.47 13.62 -17.67
C MET A 274 -4.00 14.90 -18.37
N GLY A 275 -4.61 14.76 -19.53
CA GLY A 275 -5.25 15.84 -20.28
C GLY A 275 -6.67 16.19 -19.86
N LEU A 276 -7.26 15.50 -18.88
CA LEU A 276 -8.60 15.79 -18.38
C LEU A 276 -8.67 17.21 -17.80
N GLN A 277 -9.64 18.00 -18.28
CA GLN A 277 -9.84 19.37 -17.85
C GLN A 277 -10.97 19.43 -16.81
N PHE A 278 -10.62 19.52 -15.55
CA PHE A 278 -11.58 19.60 -14.45
C PHE A 278 -12.16 21.02 -14.32
N VAL A 279 -13.41 21.10 -13.85
CA VAL A 279 -14.02 22.38 -13.50
C VAL A 279 -13.24 23.06 -12.37
N ASP A 280 -13.25 24.39 -12.35
CA ASP A 280 -12.54 25.16 -11.34
C ASP A 280 -13.12 24.88 -9.94
N GLY A 281 -12.24 24.75 -8.97
CA GLY A 281 -12.62 24.47 -7.58
C GLY A 281 -12.96 23.01 -7.26
N LEU A 282 -12.94 22.09 -8.23
CA LEU A 282 -13.14 20.67 -7.95
C LEU A 282 -12.01 20.14 -7.08
N GLY A 283 -12.36 19.57 -5.92
CA GLY A 283 -11.42 19.04 -4.95
C GLY A 283 -10.64 17.82 -5.47
N ARG A 284 -9.48 17.54 -4.85
CA ARG A 284 -8.65 16.36 -5.24
C ARG A 284 -9.41 15.04 -5.15
N ALA A 285 -10.15 14.83 -4.07
CA ALA A 285 -10.94 13.61 -3.89
C ALA A 285 -11.98 13.42 -4.99
N ASP A 286 -12.67 14.50 -5.39
CA ASP A 286 -13.65 14.45 -6.47
C ASP A 286 -12.99 14.21 -7.84
N ARG A 287 -11.81 14.80 -8.07
CA ARG A 287 -11.00 14.54 -9.28
C ARG A 287 -10.55 13.07 -9.31
N ASP A 288 -10.05 12.53 -8.19
CA ASP A 288 -9.65 11.14 -8.11
C ASP A 288 -10.82 10.19 -8.39
N ASN A 289 -11.99 10.46 -7.83
CA ASN A 289 -13.20 9.69 -8.09
C ASN A 289 -13.63 9.78 -9.59
N ALA A 290 -13.61 10.97 -10.16
CA ALA A 290 -13.95 11.14 -11.57
C ALA A 290 -12.97 10.41 -12.50
N ILE A 291 -11.67 10.40 -12.18
CA ILE A 291 -10.65 9.65 -12.92
C ILE A 291 -10.89 8.14 -12.78
N ASP A 292 -11.16 7.66 -11.56
CA ASP A 292 -11.38 6.24 -11.30
C ASP A 292 -12.55 5.69 -12.12
N VAL A 293 -13.69 6.39 -12.11
CA VAL A 293 -14.87 6.04 -12.93
C VAL A 293 -14.55 6.13 -14.42
N TYR A 294 -13.85 7.21 -14.85
CA TYR A 294 -13.49 7.42 -16.26
C TYR A 294 -12.59 6.31 -16.83
N ILE A 295 -11.64 5.83 -16.03
CA ILE A 295 -10.75 4.72 -16.40
C ILE A 295 -11.49 3.38 -16.34
N GLY A 296 -12.48 3.24 -15.45
CA GLY A 296 -13.24 2.01 -15.21
C GLY A 296 -14.08 1.56 -16.41
N ASP A 297 -14.76 0.44 -16.22
CA ASP A 297 -15.68 -0.08 -17.21
C ASP A 297 -17.05 0.65 -17.18
N GLU A 298 -17.35 1.34 -16.06
CA GLU A 298 -18.58 2.12 -15.85
C GLU A 298 -18.41 3.61 -16.15
N TYR A 299 -17.48 3.95 -17.08
CA TYR A 299 -17.17 5.32 -17.47
C TYR A 299 -18.38 6.13 -17.93
N GLU A 300 -19.43 5.48 -18.38
CA GLU A 300 -20.68 6.09 -18.79
C GLU A 300 -21.30 6.92 -17.67
N ASP A 301 -21.14 6.51 -16.41
CA ASP A 301 -21.69 7.21 -15.24
C ASP A 301 -21.11 8.60 -15.10
N VAL A 302 -19.81 8.80 -15.29
CA VAL A 302 -19.16 10.12 -15.20
C VAL A 302 -19.30 10.91 -16.48
N LEU A 303 -19.54 10.27 -17.63
CA LEU A 303 -19.75 10.91 -18.94
C LEU A 303 -21.22 11.18 -19.27
N ALA A 304 -22.17 10.77 -18.41
CA ALA A 304 -23.59 11.01 -18.58
C ALA A 304 -23.92 12.51 -18.63
N GLU A 305 -24.96 12.85 -19.37
CA GLU A 305 -25.45 14.23 -19.45
C GLU A 305 -25.94 14.73 -18.09
N GLY A 306 -25.53 15.94 -17.69
CA GLY A 306 -25.81 16.50 -16.37
C GLY A 306 -24.83 16.05 -15.28
N VAL A 307 -23.96 15.07 -15.56
CA VAL A 307 -22.90 14.59 -14.65
C VAL A 307 -21.53 15.09 -15.09
N TRP A 308 -21.17 14.90 -16.36
CA TRP A 308 -19.85 15.31 -16.84
C TRP A 308 -19.57 16.81 -16.64
N GLN A 309 -20.60 17.66 -16.78
CA GLN A 309 -20.47 19.12 -16.59
C GLN A 309 -20.10 19.50 -15.14
N LYS A 310 -20.36 18.64 -14.17
CA LYS A 310 -19.98 18.87 -12.77
C LYS A 310 -18.50 18.57 -12.52
N ASN A 311 -17.89 17.76 -13.37
CA ASN A 311 -16.53 17.28 -13.22
C ASN A 311 -15.56 17.92 -14.22
N PHE A 312 -15.99 18.12 -15.47
CA PHE A 312 -15.10 18.50 -16.57
C PHE A 312 -15.55 19.79 -17.26
N LYS A 313 -14.60 20.61 -17.71
CA LYS A 313 -14.86 21.81 -18.54
C LYS A 313 -15.30 21.45 -19.97
N VAL A 314 -14.77 20.33 -20.46
CA VAL A 314 -15.08 19.77 -21.77
C VAL A 314 -15.37 18.29 -21.57
N LYS A 315 -16.43 17.79 -22.21
CA LYS A 315 -16.77 16.35 -22.14
C LYS A 315 -15.62 15.54 -22.69
N PRO A 316 -14.99 14.65 -21.86
CA PRO A 316 -13.92 13.78 -22.33
C PRO A 316 -14.42 12.77 -23.36
N GLU A 317 -13.57 12.43 -24.32
CA GLU A 317 -13.78 11.26 -25.16
C GLU A 317 -13.63 9.98 -24.34
N VAL A 318 -14.36 8.92 -24.71
CA VAL A 318 -14.25 7.62 -24.07
C VAL A 318 -12.81 7.09 -24.17
N PHE A 319 -12.28 6.61 -23.05
CA PHE A 319 -11.03 5.88 -23.04
C PHE A 319 -11.34 4.40 -23.35
N THR A 320 -11.22 4.04 -24.64
CA THR A 320 -11.65 2.73 -25.12
C THR A 320 -10.77 1.60 -24.56
N ARG A 321 -11.30 0.39 -24.59
CA ARG A 321 -10.58 -0.81 -24.14
C ARG A 321 -9.29 -1.03 -24.96
N GLU A 322 -9.33 -0.76 -26.25
CA GLU A 322 -8.20 -0.86 -27.16
C GLU A 322 -7.11 0.14 -26.81
N GLU A 323 -7.48 1.40 -26.56
CA GLU A 323 -6.55 2.45 -26.12
C GLU A 323 -5.92 2.13 -24.76
N LYS A 324 -6.74 1.70 -23.79
CA LYS A 324 -6.24 1.23 -22.47
C LYS A 324 -5.23 0.10 -22.64
N ARG A 325 -5.57 -0.91 -23.47
CA ARG A 325 -4.65 -2.05 -23.71
C ARG A 325 -3.35 -1.61 -24.38
N ALA A 326 -3.43 -0.73 -25.37
CA ALA A 326 -2.26 -0.19 -26.04
C ALA A 326 -1.32 0.54 -25.08
N TRP A 327 -1.87 1.34 -24.16
CA TRP A 327 -1.09 2.02 -23.12
C TRP A 327 -0.48 1.03 -22.12
N LEU A 328 -1.26 0.08 -21.63
CA LEU A 328 -0.83 -0.94 -20.67
C LEU A 328 0.28 -1.84 -21.21
N ASN A 329 0.37 -2.05 -22.52
CA ASN A 329 1.47 -2.80 -23.15
C ASN A 329 2.84 -2.11 -22.97
N GLY A 330 2.86 -0.82 -22.65
CA GLY A 330 4.08 -0.07 -22.28
C GLY A 330 4.52 -0.25 -20.83
N MET A 331 3.70 -0.87 -19.98
CA MET A 331 4.08 -1.19 -18.60
C MET A 331 4.94 -2.44 -18.56
N THR A 332 6.18 -2.31 -18.10
CA THR A 332 7.19 -3.38 -18.07
C THR A 332 7.92 -3.45 -16.74
N ASP A 333 8.67 -4.51 -16.52
CA ASP A 333 9.55 -4.70 -15.35
C ASP A 333 8.83 -4.56 -14.02
N VAL A 334 7.57 -4.98 -13.95
CA VAL A 334 6.77 -5.03 -12.75
C VAL A 334 7.13 -6.29 -11.97
N THR A 335 7.16 -6.16 -10.66
CA THR A 335 7.31 -7.29 -9.73
C THR A 335 5.96 -7.68 -9.16
N VAL A 336 5.71 -8.97 -8.94
CA VAL A 336 4.57 -9.47 -8.18
C VAL A 336 5.01 -10.41 -7.08
N GLY A 337 4.53 -10.18 -5.85
CA GLY A 337 4.63 -11.10 -4.72
C GLY A 337 3.30 -11.75 -4.42
N SER A 338 3.34 -12.98 -3.92
CA SER A 338 2.16 -13.72 -3.44
C SER A 338 2.43 -14.31 -2.06
N ASP A 339 1.51 -14.19 -1.13
CA ASP A 339 1.65 -14.71 0.24
C ASP A 339 1.55 -16.25 0.34
N ALA A 340 1.09 -16.91 -0.75
CA ALA A 340 1.12 -18.36 -0.92
C ALA A 340 1.35 -18.73 -2.39
N PHE A 341 1.48 -20.03 -2.68
CA PHE A 341 1.75 -20.51 -4.02
C PHE A 341 0.64 -20.15 -5.01
N PHE A 342 1.00 -19.99 -6.28
CA PHE A 342 0.05 -19.91 -7.38
C PHE A 342 -0.43 -21.31 -7.76
N PRO A 343 -1.74 -21.60 -7.62
CA PRO A 343 -2.24 -22.95 -7.89
C PRO A 343 -2.32 -23.30 -9.39
N PHE A 344 -2.40 -22.27 -10.25
CA PHE A 344 -2.56 -22.42 -11.70
C PHE A 344 -1.84 -21.31 -12.45
N SER A 345 -1.49 -21.58 -13.72
CA SER A 345 -0.79 -20.64 -14.61
C SER A 345 -1.62 -19.42 -15.02
N ASP A 346 -2.96 -19.44 -14.81
CA ASP A 346 -3.82 -18.28 -15.06
C ASP A 346 -3.42 -17.04 -14.23
N ASN A 347 -2.83 -17.24 -13.06
CA ASN A 347 -2.23 -16.17 -12.26
C ASN A 347 -1.07 -15.50 -12.99
N ILE A 348 -0.21 -16.27 -13.66
CA ILE A 348 0.92 -15.77 -14.44
C ILE A 348 0.42 -15.06 -15.70
N GLU A 349 -0.56 -15.65 -16.41
CA GLU A 349 -1.21 -14.99 -17.55
C GLU A 349 -1.83 -13.63 -17.16
N ARG A 350 -2.45 -13.55 -15.98
CA ARG A 350 -2.98 -12.27 -15.48
C ARG A 350 -1.85 -11.28 -15.17
N ALA A 351 -0.81 -11.74 -14.49
CA ALA A 351 0.35 -10.91 -14.12
C ALA A 351 1.07 -10.37 -15.36
N HIS A 352 1.25 -11.20 -16.39
CA HIS A 352 1.84 -10.80 -17.67
C HIS A 352 1.14 -9.58 -18.29
N LYS A 353 -0.19 -9.55 -18.25
CA LYS A 353 -1.00 -8.42 -18.79
C LYS A 353 -0.75 -7.09 -18.08
N SER A 354 -0.20 -7.11 -16.88
CA SER A 354 0.22 -5.94 -16.11
C SER A 354 1.74 -5.75 -16.09
N GLY A 355 2.45 -6.23 -17.10
CA GLY A 355 3.88 -5.99 -17.31
C GLY A 355 4.79 -6.69 -16.31
N VAL A 356 4.32 -7.72 -15.60
CA VAL A 356 5.14 -8.46 -14.63
C VAL A 356 6.26 -9.21 -15.34
N LYS A 357 7.47 -9.08 -14.79
CA LYS A 357 8.66 -9.79 -15.17
C LYS A 357 9.31 -10.55 -14.01
N TYR A 358 9.13 -10.10 -12.79
CA TYR A 358 9.74 -10.67 -11.59
C TYR A 358 8.67 -11.16 -10.64
N ILE A 359 8.84 -12.37 -10.10
CA ILE A 359 7.84 -13.03 -9.26
C ILE A 359 8.49 -13.60 -8.02
N ALA A 360 7.89 -13.34 -6.84
CA ALA A 360 8.24 -13.97 -5.58
C ALA A 360 7.03 -14.69 -5.01
N GLN A 361 7.14 -16.02 -4.80
CA GLN A 361 6.08 -16.84 -4.20
C GLN A 361 6.68 -18.08 -3.54
N PRO A 362 5.99 -18.72 -2.58
CA PRO A 362 6.59 -19.84 -1.84
C PRO A 362 6.88 -21.09 -2.65
N GLY A 363 6.14 -21.39 -3.71
CA GLY A 363 6.16 -22.72 -4.33
C GLY A 363 5.43 -23.76 -3.48
N GLY A 364 5.50 -25.03 -3.86
CA GLY A 364 4.86 -26.15 -3.15
C GLY A 364 3.49 -26.55 -3.67
N SER A 365 3.07 -26.05 -4.83
CA SER A 365 1.88 -26.52 -5.54
C SER A 365 2.22 -27.80 -6.33
N VAL A 366 1.25 -28.69 -6.42
CA VAL A 366 1.33 -29.87 -7.33
C VAL A 366 1.39 -29.47 -8.82
N ARG A 367 1.21 -28.20 -9.14
CA ARG A 367 1.23 -27.63 -10.48
C ARG A 367 2.36 -26.61 -10.68
N ASP A 368 3.38 -26.62 -9.83
CA ASP A 368 4.52 -25.71 -9.94
C ASP A 368 5.19 -25.79 -11.32
N ASP A 369 5.30 -26.98 -11.90
CA ASP A 369 5.87 -27.16 -13.24
C ASP A 369 5.13 -26.36 -14.32
N ALA A 370 3.79 -26.38 -14.30
CA ALA A 370 2.98 -25.63 -15.26
C ALA A 370 3.07 -24.10 -15.02
N VAL A 371 3.24 -23.68 -13.77
CA VAL A 371 3.42 -22.27 -13.42
C VAL A 371 4.80 -21.78 -13.89
N ILE A 372 5.86 -22.59 -13.69
CA ILE A 372 7.23 -22.30 -14.14
C ILE A 372 7.28 -22.23 -15.68
N GLU A 373 6.66 -23.21 -16.36
CA GLU A 373 6.59 -23.23 -17.84
C GLU A 373 5.93 -21.96 -18.39
N CYS A 374 4.84 -21.51 -17.75
CA CYS A 374 4.17 -20.27 -18.14
C CYS A 374 5.06 -19.04 -17.93
N CYS A 375 5.84 -18.99 -16.85
CA CYS A 375 6.84 -17.93 -16.63
C CYS A 375 7.93 -17.96 -17.73
N ASN A 376 8.46 -19.13 -18.08
CA ASN A 376 9.47 -19.29 -19.11
C ASN A 376 8.97 -18.85 -20.49
N LYS A 377 7.70 -19.16 -20.83
CA LYS A 377 7.03 -18.67 -22.05
C LYS A 377 7.14 -17.14 -22.22
N TYR A 378 7.08 -16.40 -21.13
CA TYR A 378 7.14 -14.93 -21.12
C TYR A 378 8.51 -14.37 -20.69
N ASN A 379 9.54 -15.21 -20.61
CA ASN A 379 10.88 -14.83 -20.15
C ASN A 379 10.87 -14.12 -18.78
N MET A 380 9.99 -14.53 -17.90
CA MET A 380 9.91 -14.02 -16.52
C MET A 380 10.95 -14.70 -15.64
N VAL A 381 11.24 -14.05 -14.50
CA VAL A 381 12.10 -14.59 -13.44
C VAL A 381 11.23 -14.87 -12.22
N MET A 382 11.27 -16.10 -11.71
CA MET A 382 10.51 -16.47 -10.50
C MET A 382 11.43 -17.07 -9.45
N ALA A 383 11.36 -16.52 -8.24
CA ALA A 383 12.00 -17.07 -7.05
C ALA A 383 10.97 -17.79 -6.17
N PHE A 384 11.30 -18.99 -5.70
CA PHE A 384 10.56 -19.69 -4.66
C PHE A 384 11.13 -19.34 -3.29
N THR A 385 10.34 -18.67 -2.47
CA THR A 385 10.75 -18.28 -1.10
C THR A 385 10.71 -19.43 -0.11
N GLY A 386 9.99 -20.51 -0.43
CA GLY A 386 9.83 -21.68 0.44
C GLY A 386 8.97 -21.44 1.68
N ILE A 387 8.45 -20.22 1.87
CA ILE A 387 7.68 -19.87 3.07
C ILE A 387 6.42 -19.08 2.73
N ARG A 388 5.32 -19.46 3.36
CA ARG A 388 4.02 -18.80 3.28
C ARG A 388 3.96 -17.60 4.23
N LEU A 389 3.32 -16.51 3.80
CA LEU A 389 3.23 -15.25 4.53
C LEU A 389 1.78 -14.90 4.94
N PHE A 390 0.97 -15.88 5.32
CA PHE A 390 -0.40 -15.62 5.73
C PHE A 390 -0.47 -14.68 6.93
N HIS A 391 -1.41 -13.74 6.85
CA HIS A 391 -1.75 -12.78 7.89
C HIS A 391 -3.27 -12.78 8.11
N HIS A 392 -3.68 -13.05 9.34
CA HIS A 392 -5.10 -13.16 9.73
C HIS A 392 -5.40 -12.42 11.04
#